data_03718523add08babb325a47cfd9809a4
#
_entry.id   03718523add08babb325a47cfd9809a4
#
_cell.length_a   1.000
_cell.length_b   1.000
_cell.length_c   1.000
_cell.angle_alpha   90.00
_cell.angle_beta   90.00
_cell.angle_gamma   90.00
#
_symmetry.space_group_name_H-M   'P 1'
#
loop_
_entity.id
_entity.type
_entity.pdbx_description
1 polymer ?
#
loop_
_entity_poly.entity_id
_entity_poly.type
_entity_poly.pdbx_seq_one_letter_code
_entity_poly.pdbx_strand_id
1 'polypeptide(L)'
;MRLADIEWGVIRGALGALVLAAAIGATLYTAATRFRDAMQVRYSESHQRLQSVTGKYLAVDQEEMIIKEQYPRFVELVRKGVIGNEQRLNWIEVLKRTAAITKLPSLRYEIAARGPFTPDFGLATRPYRVQVSKMKLDLGLLHENDLSAVLAALDGKADGLYSIRDCTFRRSAERVEPRLDRENLKSACELLWFTIRLANGNDINL
;
A
#
# COMPACT_ATOMS: atom_id res chain seq x y z
N MET A 1 89.25 5.63 36.42
CA MET A 1 88.68 6.88 35.88
C MET A 1 88.12 7.64 37.07
N ARG A 2 88.74 8.76 37.43
CA ARG A 2 88.33 9.56 38.57
C ARG A 2 87.21 10.49 38.13
N LEU A 3 86.08 10.50 38.87
CA LEU A 3 84.88 11.36 38.63
C LEU A 3 85.16 12.89 38.81
N ALA A 4 86.45 13.23 39.08
CA ALA A 4 86.88 14.62 39.34
C ALA A 4 87.26 15.44 38.11
N ASP A 5 87.45 14.79 36.90
CA ASP A 5 87.86 15.47 35.64
C ASP A 5 86.67 15.79 34.71
N ILE A 6 85.45 15.79 35.27
CA ILE A 6 84.25 16.09 34.45
C ILE A 6 84.06 17.59 34.46
N GLU A 7 84.25 18.24 33.29
CA GLU A 7 83.89 19.68 33.08
C GLU A 7 82.40 19.90 33.18
N TRP A 8 81.94 20.11 34.38
CA TRP A 8 80.51 20.31 34.68
C TRP A 8 79.82 21.44 33.87
N GLY A 9 80.62 22.43 33.41
CA GLY A 9 80.12 23.53 32.60
C GLY A 9 79.59 23.10 31.18
N VAL A 10 80.39 22.18 30.53
CA VAL A 10 80.05 21.68 29.21
C VAL A 10 78.84 20.72 29.29
N ILE A 11 78.84 19.86 30.35
CA ILE A 11 77.78 18.91 30.57
C ILE A 11 76.43 19.61 30.84
N ARG A 12 76.41 20.71 31.60
CA ARG A 12 75.23 21.51 31.86
C ARG A 12 74.70 22.14 30.60
N GLY A 13 75.53 22.66 29.73
CA GLY A 13 75.17 23.18 28.41
C GLY A 13 74.53 22.12 27.49
N ALA A 14 75.15 20.92 27.41
CA ALA A 14 74.64 19.81 26.63
C ALA A 14 73.32 19.24 27.17
N LEU A 15 73.16 19.14 28.51
CA LEU A 15 71.96 18.72 29.13
C LEU A 15 70.82 19.74 28.94
N GLY A 16 71.14 21.04 29.02
CA GLY A 16 70.15 22.11 28.70
C GLY A 16 69.66 22.05 27.26
N ALA A 17 70.57 21.86 26.30
CA ALA A 17 70.21 21.69 24.89
C ALA A 17 69.33 20.44 24.65
N LEU A 18 69.69 19.32 25.31
CA LEU A 18 68.91 18.06 25.19
C LEU A 18 67.48 18.20 25.75
N VAL A 19 67.34 18.84 26.91
CA VAL A 19 66.01 19.11 27.48
C VAL A 19 65.20 20.03 26.59
N LEU A 20 65.84 21.06 26.03
CA LEU A 20 65.15 21.99 25.15
C LEU A 20 64.72 21.29 23.80
N ALA A 21 65.58 20.47 23.24
CA ALA A 21 65.24 19.66 22.08
C ALA A 21 64.11 18.67 22.36
N ALA A 22 64.13 18.00 23.51
CA ALA A 22 63.09 17.08 23.95
C ALA A 22 61.73 17.82 24.17
N ALA A 23 61.76 19.02 24.76
CA ALA A 23 60.58 19.84 24.94
C ALA A 23 59.96 20.29 23.61
N ILE A 24 60.78 20.72 22.63
CA ILE A 24 60.34 21.07 21.29
C ILE A 24 59.77 19.85 20.58
N GLY A 25 60.44 18.71 20.68
CA GLY A 25 59.97 17.46 20.07
C GLY A 25 58.62 17.01 20.65
N ALA A 26 58.46 17.10 21.97
CA ALA A 26 57.20 16.74 22.64
C ALA A 26 56.04 17.70 22.27
N THR A 27 56.28 18.99 22.15
CA THR A 27 55.28 19.97 21.74
C THR A 27 54.85 19.77 20.28
N LEU A 28 55.78 19.54 19.38
CA LEU A 28 55.49 19.23 17.97
C LEU A 28 54.70 17.95 17.83
N TYR A 29 55.11 16.88 18.55
CA TYR A 29 54.40 15.61 18.54
C TYR A 29 52.96 15.73 19.03
N THR A 30 52.74 16.43 20.18
CA THR A 30 51.40 16.66 20.71
C THR A 30 50.54 17.53 19.81
N ALA A 31 51.14 18.57 19.19
CA ALA A 31 50.45 19.39 18.21
C ALA A 31 50.02 18.60 16.96
N ALA A 32 50.95 17.76 16.44
CA ALA A 32 50.67 16.92 15.26
C ALA A 32 49.59 15.88 15.54
N THR A 33 49.58 15.24 16.70
CA THR A 33 48.55 14.25 17.06
C THR A 33 47.19 14.91 17.23
N ARG A 34 47.11 16.06 17.92
CA ARG A 34 45.85 16.82 18.07
C ARG A 34 45.30 17.30 16.72
N PHE A 35 46.17 17.75 15.82
CA PHE A 35 45.78 18.17 14.47
C PHE A 35 45.21 16.98 13.67
N ARG A 36 45.88 15.84 13.73
CA ARG A 36 45.45 14.61 13.05
C ARG A 36 44.10 14.16 13.57
N ASP A 37 43.90 14.13 14.90
CA ASP A 37 42.66 13.70 15.53
C ASP A 37 41.52 14.65 15.18
N ALA A 38 41.75 15.97 15.20
CA ALA A 38 40.79 16.98 14.80
C ALA A 38 40.38 16.83 13.31
N MET A 39 41.33 16.55 12.43
CA MET A 39 41.04 16.30 11.01
C MET A 39 40.28 14.99 10.79
N GLN A 40 40.59 13.96 11.52
CA GLN A 40 39.88 12.68 11.45
C GLN A 40 38.41 12.83 11.90
N VAL A 41 38.14 13.58 12.94
CA VAL A 41 36.77 13.87 13.38
C VAL A 41 36.01 14.65 12.28
N ARG A 42 36.59 15.71 11.75
CA ARG A 42 35.99 16.50 10.65
C ARG A 42 35.70 15.66 9.42
N TYR A 43 36.63 14.78 9.08
CA TYR A 43 36.46 13.88 7.93
C TYR A 43 35.30 12.90 8.17
N SER A 44 35.24 12.27 9.35
CA SER A 44 34.16 11.35 9.70
C SER A 44 32.80 12.02 9.74
N GLU A 45 32.72 13.23 10.31
CA GLU A 45 31.47 14.03 10.33
C GLU A 45 31.02 14.38 8.91
N SER A 46 31.94 14.84 8.06
CA SER A 46 31.61 15.18 6.67
C SER A 46 31.15 13.95 5.89
N HIS A 47 31.80 12.81 6.11
CA HIS A 47 31.45 11.55 5.46
C HIS A 47 30.09 11.04 5.91
N GLN A 48 29.81 11.06 7.21
CA GLN A 48 28.51 10.70 7.76
C GLN A 48 27.38 11.62 7.25
N ARG A 49 27.68 12.93 7.18
CA ARG A 49 26.73 13.89 6.62
C ARG A 49 26.44 13.61 5.16
N LEU A 50 27.45 13.31 4.36
CA LEU A 50 27.28 12.93 2.96
C LEU A 50 26.41 11.68 2.84
N GLN A 51 26.74 10.63 3.60
CA GLN A 51 25.98 9.38 3.59
C GLN A 51 24.50 9.60 3.99
N SER A 52 24.25 10.41 5.03
CA SER A 52 22.89 10.70 5.47
C SER A 52 22.10 11.47 4.44
N VAL A 53 22.72 12.42 3.75
CA VAL A 53 22.08 13.20 2.67
C VAL A 53 21.82 12.32 1.46
N THR A 54 22.80 11.53 1.03
CA THR A 54 22.65 10.61 -0.10
C THR A 54 21.55 9.58 0.18
N GLY A 55 21.52 9.01 1.40
CA GLY A 55 20.46 8.08 1.80
C GLY A 55 19.06 8.71 1.73
N LYS A 56 18.91 9.98 2.14
CA LYS A 56 17.64 10.70 2.01
C LYS A 56 17.23 10.93 0.55
N TYR A 57 18.15 11.29 -0.32
CA TYR A 57 17.85 11.46 -1.76
C TYR A 57 17.42 10.14 -2.40
N LEU A 58 18.12 9.05 -2.12
CA LEU A 58 17.74 7.74 -2.65
C LEU A 58 16.37 7.27 -2.14
N ALA A 59 16.04 7.57 -0.88
CA ALA A 59 14.73 7.26 -0.32
C ALA A 59 13.62 8.07 -1.02
N VAL A 60 13.84 9.35 -1.29
CA VAL A 60 12.88 10.21 -2.03
C VAL A 60 12.64 9.68 -3.45
N ASP A 61 13.68 9.28 -4.17
CA ASP A 61 13.54 8.70 -5.51
C ASP A 61 12.71 7.41 -5.49
N GLN A 62 12.90 6.56 -4.47
CA GLN A 62 12.11 5.34 -4.30
C GLN A 62 10.64 5.65 -3.97
N GLU A 63 10.39 6.60 -3.07
CA GLU A 63 9.04 7.05 -2.75
C GLU A 63 8.34 7.66 -3.98
N GLU A 64 9.06 8.45 -4.78
CA GLU A 64 8.52 9.04 -6.02
C GLU A 64 8.13 7.96 -7.03
N MET A 65 8.96 6.92 -7.21
CA MET A 65 8.63 5.80 -8.10
C MET A 65 7.39 5.04 -7.62
N ILE A 66 7.30 4.75 -6.32
CA ILE A 66 6.13 4.09 -5.73
C ILE A 66 4.87 4.93 -5.96
N ILE A 67 4.95 6.24 -5.72
CA ILE A 67 3.82 7.15 -5.93
C ILE A 67 3.43 7.15 -7.41
N LYS A 68 4.38 7.30 -8.33
CA LYS A 68 4.11 7.32 -9.79
C LYS A 68 3.47 6.02 -10.29
N GLU A 69 3.84 4.88 -9.73
CA GLU A 69 3.31 3.57 -10.14
C GLU A 69 1.97 3.24 -9.46
N GLN A 70 1.85 3.48 -8.15
CA GLN A 70 0.69 3.03 -7.38
C GLN A 70 -0.44 4.05 -7.33
N TYR A 71 -0.13 5.34 -7.41
CA TYR A 71 -1.15 6.39 -7.34
C TYR A 71 -2.19 6.31 -8.46
N PRO A 72 -1.84 6.07 -9.74
CA PRO A 72 -2.84 5.91 -10.79
C PRO A 72 -3.81 4.73 -10.53
N ARG A 73 -3.29 3.61 -10.00
CA ARG A 73 -4.11 2.44 -9.61
C ARG A 73 -5.05 2.77 -8.46
N PHE A 74 -4.56 3.52 -7.48
CA PHE A 74 -5.37 3.99 -6.37
C PHE A 74 -6.52 4.88 -6.86
N VAL A 75 -6.23 5.86 -7.72
CA VAL A 75 -7.25 6.75 -8.32
C VAL A 75 -8.28 5.95 -9.11
N GLU A 76 -7.86 4.95 -9.85
CA GLU A 76 -8.77 4.06 -10.58
C GLU A 76 -9.72 3.31 -9.62
N LEU A 77 -9.20 2.75 -8.53
CA LEU A 77 -10.03 2.06 -7.53
C LEU A 77 -11.02 3.00 -6.84
N VAL A 78 -10.64 4.26 -6.59
CA VAL A 78 -11.56 5.28 -6.07
C VAL A 78 -12.64 5.59 -7.10
N ARG A 79 -12.28 5.81 -8.36
CA ARG A 79 -13.24 6.07 -9.45
C ARG A 79 -14.19 4.91 -9.69
N LYS A 80 -13.71 3.67 -9.55
CA LYS A 80 -14.54 2.47 -9.62
C LYS A 80 -15.42 2.23 -8.39
N GLY A 81 -15.38 3.11 -7.39
CA GLY A 81 -16.19 2.96 -6.18
C GLY A 81 -15.77 1.79 -5.26
N VAL A 82 -14.59 1.21 -5.47
CA VAL A 82 -14.03 0.17 -4.59
C VAL A 82 -13.53 0.79 -3.29
N ILE A 83 -12.92 1.98 -3.39
CA ILE A 83 -12.46 2.76 -2.24
C ILE A 83 -13.41 3.92 -2.03
N GLY A 84 -14.03 4.01 -0.85
CA GLY A 84 -14.95 5.08 -0.51
C GLY A 84 -16.32 4.59 -0.08
N ASN A 85 -17.38 5.31 -0.47
CA ASN A 85 -18.73 4.98 -0.12
C ASN A 85 -19.33 3.97 -1.09
N GLU A 86 -20.17 3.11 -0.55
CA GLU A 86 -20.87 2.07 -1.28
C GLU A 86 -21.93 2.66 -2.23
N GLN A 87 -21.89 2.27 -3.50
CA GLN A 87 -22.74 2.80 -4.58
C GLN A 87 -23.95 1.91 -4.87
N ARG A 88 -24.73 1.58 -3.82
CA ARG A 88 -25.90 0.66 -3.92
C ARG A 88 -26.91 1.09 -4.99
N LEU A 89 -27.16 2.39 -5.11
CA LEU A 89 -28.11 2.92 -6.10
C LEU A 89 -27.64 2.60 -7.52
N ASN A 90 -26.36 2.79 -7.81
CA ASN A 90 -25.78 2.44 -9.11
C ASN A 90 -25.98 0.96 -9.42
N TRP A 91 -25.73 0.04 -8.47
CA TRP A 91 -25.93 -1.40 -8.68
C TRP A 91 -27.38 -1.74 -9.06
N ILE A 92 -28.34 -1.15 -8.33
CA ILE A 92 -29.77 -1.35 -8.58
C ILE A 92 -30.17 -0.80 -9.95
N GLU A 93 -29.67 0.37 -10.33
CA GLU A 93 -29.95 0.99 -11.63
C GLU A 93 -29.40 0.15 -12.78
N VAL A 94 -28.18 -0.37 -12.66
CA VAL A 94 -27.60 -1.27 -13.65
C VAL A 94 -28.43 -2.54 -13.80
N LEU A 95 -28.82 -3.17 -12.69
CA LEU A 95 -29.65 -4.37 -12.69
C LEU A 95 -31.00 -4.12 -13.39
N LYS A 96 -31.72 -3.06 -12.99
CA LYS A 96 -33.03 -2.71 -13.56
C LYS A 96 -32.93 -2.39 -15.04
N ARG A 97 -31.93 -1.60 -15.43
CA ARG A 97 -31.69 -1.25 -16.85
C ARG A 97 -31.40 -2.49 -17.68
N THR A 98 -30.54 -3.39 -17.17
CA THR A 98 -30.20 -4.61 -17.87
C THR A 98 -31.41 -5.54 -17.98
N ALA A 99 -32.17 -5.72 -16.90
CA ALA A 99 -33.39 -6.52 -16.94
C ALA A 99 -34.42 -5.99 -17.95
N ALA A 100 -34.55 -4.67 -18.10
CA ALA A 100 -35.41 -4.07 -19.09
C ALA A 100 -34.92 -4.30 -20.54
N ILE A 101 -33.62 -4.21 -20.80
CA ILE A 101 -33.02 -4.44 -22.11
C ILE A 101 -33.12 -5.92 -22.52
N THR A 102 -32.80 -6.84 -21.60
CA THR A 102 -32.86 -8.27 -21.84
C THR A 102 -34.26 -8.85 -21.73
N LYS A 103 -35.26 -8.02 -21.34
CA LYS A 103 -36.65 -8.41 -21.13
C LYS A 103 -36.78 -9.60 -20.18
N LEU A 104 -36.06 -9.54 -19.05
CA LEU A 104 -36.15 -10.59 -18.03
C LEU A 104 -37.58 -10.71 -17.49
N PRO A 105 -38.16 -11.92 -17.40
CA PRO A 105 -39.49 -12.13 -16.86
C PRO A 105 -39.64 -11.69 -15.39
N SER A 106 -38.59 -11.88 -14.60
CA SER A 106 -38.60 -11.43 -13.20
C SER A 106 -37.18 -11.06 -12.72
N LEU A 107 -37.12 -10.03 -11.86
CA LEU A 107 -35.92 -9.58 -11.16
C LEU A 107 -36.29 -9.27 -9.72
N ARG A 108 -35.66 -9.96 -8.76
CA ARG A 108 -35.74 -9.63 -7.34
C ARG A 108 -34.32 -9.52 -6.79
N TYR A 109 -34.11 -8.59 -5.91
CA TYR A 109 -32.85 -8.41 -5.21
C TYR A 109 -33.06 -8.01 -3.77
N GLU A 110 -32.16 -8.45 -2.90
CA GLU A 110 -32.11 -8.10 -1.49
C GLU A 110 -30.66 -7.73 -1.15
N ILE A 111 -30.44 -6.55 -0.60
CA ILE A 111 -29.10 -6.09 -0.19
C ILE A 111 -29.07 -6.01 1.32
N ALA A 112 -28.24 -6.86 1.93
CA ALA A 112 -28.05 -6.86 3.38
C ALA A 112 -27.31 -5.61 3.86
N ALA A 113 -27.39 -5.35 5.16
CA ALA A 113 -26.58 -4.32 5.79
C ALA A 113 -25.09 -4.60 5.60
N ARG A 114 -24.30 -3.55 5.41
CA ARG A 114 -22.86 -3.60 5.29
C ARG A 114 -22.25 -4.07 6.61
N GLY A 115 -21.32 -5.03 6.54
CA GLY A 115 -20.60 -5.56 7.69
C GLY A 115 -19.09 -5.60 7.45
N PRO A 116 -18.30 -5.87 8.49
CA PRO A 116 -16.86 -6.09 8.33
C PRO A 116 -16.61 -7.38 7.55
N PHE A 117 -15.63 -7.35 6.67
CA PHE A 117 -15.14 -8.56 6.00
C PHE A 117 -14.07 -9.22 6.88
N THR A 118 -14.33 -10.43 7.32
CA THR A 118 -13.40 -11.26 8.11
C THR A 118 -13.08 -12.52 7.32
N PRO A 119 -11.99 -12.51 6.53
CA PRO A 119 -11.57 -13.70 5.80
C PRO A 119 -10.92 -14.72 6.75
N ASP A 120 -10.91 -15.99 6.33
CA ASP A 120 -10.26 -17.08 7.07
C ASP A 120 -8.73 -17.01 7.03
N PHE A 121 -8.17 -16.11 6.26
CA PHE A 121 -6.73 -15.86 6.15
C PHE A 121 -6.36 -14.49 6.76
N GLY A 122 -5.12 -14.38 7.25
CA GLY A 122 -4.63 -13.13 7.83
C GLY A 122 -4.53 -12.01 6.79
N LEU A 123 -5.41 -11.03 6.87
CA LEU A 123 -5.40 -9.84 6.02
C LEU A 123 -4.95 -8.62 6.82
N ALA A 124 -3.72 -8.14 6.54
CA ALA A 124 -3.19 -6.91 7.14
C ALA A 124 -3.70 -5.70 6.35
N THR A 125 -4.77 -5.06 6.81
CA THR A 125 -5.41 -3.94 6.11
C THR A 125 -5.15 -2.57 6.72
N ARG A 126 -4.50 -2.47 7.88
CA ARG A 126 -4.29 -1.17 8.55
C ARG A 126 -3.54 -0.19 7.65
N PRO A 127 -3.99 1.06 7.54
CA PRO A 127 -5.07 1.74 8.26
C PRO A 127 -6.48 1.60 7.65
N TYR A 128 -6.69 0.70 6.71
CA TYR A 128 -7.96 0.50 6.01
C TYR A 128 -8.79 -0.61 6.63
N ARG A 129 -10.10 -0.59 6.35
CA ARG A 129 -11.03 -1.66 6.68
C ARG A 129 -11.76 -2.09 5.42
N VAL A 130 -11.78 -3.40 5.16
CA VAL A 130 -12.60 -3.99 4.12
C VAL A 130 -13.96 -4.29 4.69
N GLN A 131 -14.99 -3.85 3.99
CA GLN A 131 -16.39 -4.09 4.32
C GLN A 131 -17.05 -4.87 3.21
N VAL A 132 -18.08 -5.63 3.54
CA VAL A 132 -18.82 -6.45 2.60
C VAL A 132 -20.32 -6.25 2.77
N SER A 133 -21.02 -6.13 1.64
CA SER A 133 -22.47 -6.18 1.55
C SER A 133 -22.88 -7.40 0.74
N LYS A 134 -23.77 -8.22 1.30
CA LYS A 134 -24.32 -9.37 0.59
C LYS A 134 -25.52 -8.93 -0.23
N MET A 135 -25.54 -9.34 -1.49
CA MET A 135 -26.68 -9.15 -2.38
C MET A 135 -27.20 -10.52 -2.81
N LYS A 136 -28.44 -10.81 -2.50
CA LYS A 136 -29.16 -11.93 -3.09
C LYS A 136 -29.86 -11.45 -4.35
N LEU A 137 -29.71 -12.20 -5.43
CA LEU A 137 -30.22 -11.85 -6.73
C LEU A 137 -30.98 -13.04 -7.29
N ASP A 138 -32.32 -12.92 -7.35
CA ASP A 138 -33.20 -13.92 -7.93
C ASP A 138 -33.68 -13.44 -9.31
N LEU A 139 -33.40 -14.21 -10.34
CA LEU A 139 -33.71 -13.90 -11.74
C LEU A 139 -34.60 -14.97 -12.37
N GLY A 140 -35.66 -14.54 -12.99
CA GLY A 140 -36.36 -15.35 -13.98
C GLY A 140 -35.75 -15.11 -15.35
N LEU A 141 -35.29 -16.18 -16.00
CA LEU A 141 -34.52 -16.13 -17.23
C LEU A 141 -35.29 -16.85 -18.36
N LEU A 142 -35.11 -16.39 -19.57
CA LEU A 142 -35.56 -17.10 -20.75
C LEU A 142 -34.53 -18.14 -21.22
N HIS A 143 -33.24 -17.76 -21.11
CA HIS A 143 -32.08 -18.57 -21.51
C HIS A 143 -30.93 -18.40 -20.47
N GLU A 144 -29.99 -19.33 -20.43
CA GLU A 144 -28.80 -19.26 -19.57
C GLU A 144 -27.95 -18.02 -19.85
N ASN A 145 -27.93 -17.57 -21.11
CA ASN A 145 -27.17 -16.39 -21.52
C ASN A 145 -27.66 -15.09 -20.88
N ASP A 146 -28.91 -15.03 -20.43
CA ASP A 146 -29.47 -13.86 -19.77
C ASP A 146 -28.73 -13.55 -18.46
N LEU A 147 -28.34 -14.59 -17.70
CA LEU A 147 -27.51 -14.38 -16.51
C LEU A 147 -26.13 -13.83 -16.88
N SER A 148 -25.50 -14.38 -17.92
CA SER A 148 -24.20 -13.89 -18.38
C SER A 148 -24.29 -12.42 -18.81
N ALA A 149 -25.38 -12.00 -19.44
CA ALA A 149 -25.61 -10.61 -19.80
C ALA A 149 -25.78 -9.70 -18.58
N VAL A 150 -26.47 -10.18 -17.54
CA VAL A 150 -26.60 -9.43 -16.26
C VAL A 150 -25.24 -9.28 -15.57
N LEU A 151 -24.48 -10.36 -15.45
CA LEU A 151 -23.15 -10.32 -14.82
C LEU A 151 -22.19 -9.43 -15.61
N ALA A 152 -22.15 -9.53 -16.93
CA ALA A 152 -21.33 -8.68 -17.78
C ALA A 152 -21.72 -7.20 -17.68
N ALA A 153 -23.01 -6.89 -17.49
CA ALA A 153 -23.46 -5.52 -17.25
C ALA A 153 -23.03 -5.00 -15.88
N LEU A 154 -23.03 -5.84 -14.84
CA LEU A 154 -22.50 -5.48 -13.54
C LEU A 154 -20.98 -5.24 -13.61
N ASP A 155 -20.22 -6.12 -14.28
CA ASP A 155 -18.76 -5.97 -14.45
C ASP A 155 -18.38 -4.68 -15.17
N GLY A 156 -19.15 -4.32 -16.19
CA GLY A 156 -18.80 -3.19 -17.05
C GLY A 156 -19.38 -1.84 -16.63
N LYS A 157 -20.46 -1.81 -15.80
CA LYS A 157 -21.24 -0.58 -15.55
C LYS A 157 -21.53 -0.32 -14.08
N ALA A 158 -21.39 -1.34 -13.22
CA ALA A 158 -21.61 -1.14 -11.80
C ALA A 158 -20.33 -0.65 -11.12
N ASP A 159 -20.48 0.34 -10.25
CA ASP A 159 -19.38 0.83 -9.43
C ASP A 159 -19.15 -0.11 -8.24
N GLY A 160 -17.90 -0.46 -7.99
CA GLY A 160 -17.50 -1.34 -6.91
C GLY A 160 -16.81 -2.62 -7.38
N LEU A 161 -16.48 -3.45 -6.43
CA LEU A 161 -15.91 -4.77 -6.66
C LEU A 161 -16.83 -5.80 -6.05
N TYR A 162 -17.22 -6.82 -6.83
CA TYR A 162 -18.00 -7.91 -6.29
C TYR A 162 -17.38 -9.27 -6.62
N SER A 163 -17.78 -10.27 -5.86
CA SER A 163 -17.48 -11.68 -6.10
C SER A 163 -18.76 -12.48 -6.03
N ILE A 164 -18.89 -13.45 -6.91
CA ILE A 164 -20.00 -14.41 -6.86
C ILE A 164 -19.64 -15.48 -5.85
N ARG A 165 -20.44 -15.60 -4.80
CA ARG A 165 -20.27 -16.63 -3.79
C ARG A 165 -20.88 -17.94 -4.22
N ASP A 166 -22.12 -17.88 -4.70
CA ASP A 166 -22.89 -19.03 -5.17
C ASP A 166 -23.91 -18.60 -6.20
N CYS A 167 -24.18 -19.45 -7.17
CA CYS A 167 -25.25 -19.30 -8.14
C CYS A 167 -25.90 -20.64 -8.42
N THR A 168 -27.17 -20.76 -8.19
CA THR A 168 -27.95 -21.96 -8.52
C THR A 168 -28.88 -21.72 -9.69
N PHE A 169 -28.99 -22.73 -10.56
CA PHE A 169 -29.92 -22.74 -11.68
C PHE A 169 -30.95 -23.86 -11.51
N ARG A 170 -32.20 -23.53 -11.79
CA ARG A 170 -33.28 -24.51 -11.80
C ARG A 170 -34.19 -24.27 -13.00
N ARG A 171 -34.66 -25.31 -13.63
CA ARG A 171 -35.73 -25.21 -14.62
C ARG A 171 -37.03 -24.85 -13.92
N SER A 172 -37.81 -23.94 -14.50
CA SER A 172 -39.13 -23.55 -13.98
C SER A 172 -40.22 -24.52 -14.42
N ALA A 173 -40.04 -25.19 -15.57
CA ALA A 173 -40.98 -26.19 -16.10
C ALA A 173 -40.22 -27.29 -16.88
N GLU A 174 -40.84 -28.45 -17.07
CA GLU A 174 -40.28 -29.54 -17.87
C GLU A 174 -40.17 -29.18 -19.38
N ARG A 175 -41.11 -28.39 -19.88
CA ARG A 175 -41.10 -27.92 -21.28
C ARG A 175 -40.74 -26.44 -21.34
N VAL A 176 -39.88 -26.10 -22.27
CA VAL A 176 -39.53 -24.69 -22.58
C VAL A 176 -40.73 -24.06 -23.27
N GLU A 177 -41.24 -23.00 -22.71
CA GLU A 177 -42.30 -22.20 -23.34
C GLU A 177 -41.68 -20.99 -24.06
N PRO A 178 -42.00 -20.80 -25.40
CA PRO A 178 -41.46 -19.69 -26.16
C PRO A 178 -42.21 -18.36 -25.87
N ARG A 179 -42.52 -18.10 -24.62
CA ARG A 179 -43.23 -16.90 -24.17
C ARG A 179 -42.30 -16.01 -23.39
N LEU A 180 -42.27 -14.71 -23.72
CA LEU A 180 -41.42 -13.70 -23.06
C LEU A 180 -41.89 -13.32 -21.66
N ASP A 181 -43.16 -13.61 -21.31
CA ASP A 181 -43.76 -13.33 -20.02
C ASP A 181 -43.58 -14.44 -19.00
N ARG A 182 -43.02 -15.57 -19.38
CA ARG A 182 -42.76 -16.71 -18.52
C ARG A 182 -41.29 -17.07 -18.44
N GLU A 183 -40.84 -17.33 -17.23
CA GLU A 183 -39.49 -17.79 -16.95
C GLU A 183 -39.32 -19.29 -17.28
N ASN A 184 -38.35 -19.62 -18.10
CA ASN A 184 -37.96 -20.99 -18.40
C ASN A 184 -36.94 -21.52 -17.36
N LEU A 185 -36.14 -20.60 -16.79
CA LEU A 185 -35.10 -20.87 -15.81
C LEU A 185 -35.23 -19.89 -14.64
N LYS A 186 -34.91 -20.37 -13.46
CA LYS A 186 -34.71 -19.56 -12.25
C LYS A 186 -33.23 -19.60 -11.86
N SER A 187 -32.66 -18.46 -11.64
CA SER A 187 -31.32 -18.34 -11.07
C SER A 187 -31.41 -17.62 -9.74
N ALA A 188 -30.75 -18.18 -8.73
CA ALA A 188 -30.55 -17.53 -7.44
C ALA A 188 -29.07 -17.41 -7.17
N CYS A 189 -28.56 -16.18 -7.11
CA CYS A 189 -27.14 -15.87 -6.92
C CYS A 189 -26.93 -15.08 -5.63
N GLU A 190 -25.85 -15.37 -4.91
CA GLU A 190 -25.36 -14.57 -3.80
C GLU A 190 -24.06 -13.85 -4.24
N LEU A 191 -24.11 -12.52 -4.26
CA LEU A 191 -22.99 -11.65 -4.60
C LEU A 191 -22.46 -10.99 -3.33
N LEU A 192 -21.14 -10.89 -3.22
CA LEU A 192 -20.45 -10.18 -2.15
C LEU A 192 -19.84 -8.92 -2.73
N TRP A 193 -20.33 -7.75 -2.32
CA TRP A 193 -19.81 -6.45 -2.73
C TRP A 193 -18.82 -5.94 -1.71
N PHE A 194 -17.61 -5.60 -2.15
CA PHE A 194 -16.53 -5.16 -1.30
C PHE A 194 -16.32 -3.66 -1.41
N THR A 195 -16.13 -3.01 -0.27
CA THR A 195 -15.73 -1.61 -0.19
C THR A 195 -14.61 -1.45 0.82
N ILE A 196 -13.70 -0.53 0.52
CA ILE A 196 -12.54 -0.23 1.35
C ILE A 196 -12.70 1.19 1.90
N ARG A 197 -12.57 1.35 3.22
CA ARG A 197 -12.62 2.66 3.89
C ARG A 197 -11.47 2.81 4.87
N LEU A 198 -11.14 4.05 5.22
CA LEU A 198 -10.24 4.33 6.32
C LEU A 198 -10.85 3.85 7.65
N ALA A 199 -10.01 3.34 8.54
CA ALA A 199 -10.46 2.81 9.84
C ALA A 199 -11.09 3.90 10.74
N ASN A 200 -10.72 5.17 10.55
CA ASN A 200 -11.26 6.34 11.24
C ASN A 200 -12.62 6.80 10.70
N GLY A 201 -13.13 6.17 9.64
CA GLY A 201 -14.41 6.51 9.03
C GLY A 201 -14.41 7.75 8.13
N ASN A 202 -13.27 8.42 7.97
CA ASN A 202 -13.16 9.57 7.07
C ASN A 202 -13.30 9.14 5.61
N ASP A 203 -13.94 9.98 4.80
CA ASP A 203 -14.01 9.77 3.37
C ASP A 203 -12.66 10.15 2.72
N ILE A 204 -12.27 9.36 1.74
CA ILE A 204 -11.07 9.62 0.94
C ILE A 204 -11.52 10.56 -0.19
N ASN A 205 -11.13 11.84 -0.08
CA ASN A 205 -11.32 12.83 -1.14
C ASN A 205 -10.04 12.88 -1.99
N LEU A 206 -10.20 12.83 -3.32
CA LEU A 206 -9.14 13.03 -4.30
C LEU A 206 -9.01 14.51 -4.64
#